data_6aae55253c20ad8429f79d06373c7504
#
_entry.id   6aae55253c20ad8429f79d06373c7504
#
_cell.length_a   1.000
_cell.length_b   1.000
_cell.length_c   1.000
_cell.angle_alpha   90.00
_cell.angle_beta   90.00
_cell.angle_gamma   90.00
#
_symmetry.space_group_name_H-M   'P 1'
#
loop_
_entity.id
_entity.type
_entity.pdbx_description
1 polymer ?
#
loop_
_entity_poly.entity_id
_entity_poly.type
_entity_poly.pdbx_seq_one_letter_code
_entity_poly.pdbx_strand_id
1 'polypeptide(L)'
;MPVEESGNMLLMVGALAQVEGNAAYAQKYWPLLTRWAEYLKDRGFDPENQLSTDDFAGHLAHNANLSIKAILALGAYAKLADMTGHRAEATAYRTLASQFVEKWTSIANDGGHYRLAFDKPGTWSQKYNLVWDRLLGLNLFPSTVSRTEIAYYKTVQAPYGLPLDNRERYTKLDWIVWTATLSESQADFTALVDPVYRFLNESTSRVPMTDWYWTHDGKQRGFQARSVVGGVFIKMLADPTIWKKWSTAAETAERKQ
;
A
#
# COMPACT_ATOMS: atom_id res chain seq x y z
N MET A 1 -13.58 -1.74 -10.47
CA MET A 1 -12.61 -1.42 -9.38
C MET A 1 -12.93 -0.09 -8.65
N PRO A 2 -14.18 0.21 -8.29
CA PRO A 2 -14.49 1.58 -7.86
C PRO A 2 -13.87 1.95 -6.51
N VAL A 3 -13.75 1.03 -5.55
CA VAL A 3 -13.05 1.30 -4.27
C VAL A 3 -11.55 1.45 -4.50
N GLU A 4 -10.97 0.57 -5.29
CA GLU A 4 -9.55 0.59 -5.64
C GLU A 4 -9.14 1.92 -6.29
N GLU A 5 -9.85 2.32 -7.35
CA GLU A 5 -9.49 3.51 -8.12
C GLU A 5 -9.77 4.81 -7.35
N SER A 6 -10.88 4.91 -6.64
CA SER A 6 -11.14 6.07 -5.77
C SER A 6 -10.04 6.21 -4.70
N GLY A 7 -9.62 5.09 -4.12
CA GLY A 7 -8.52 5.05 -3.15
C GLY A 7 -7.19 5.47 -3.75
N ASN A 8 -6.83 4.91 -4.91
CA ASN A 8 -5.60 5.24 -5.64
C ASN A 8 -5.52 6.74 -5.95
N MET A 9 -6.61 7.34 -6.45
CA MET A 9 -6.63 8.75 -6.83
C MET A 9 -6.44 9.67 -5.62
N LEU A 10 -7.12 9.42 -4.51
CA LEU A 10 -6.97 10.23 -3.29
C LEU A 10 -5.57 10.10 -2.68
N LEU A 11 -5.00 8.89 -2.63
CA LEU A 11 -3.63 8.67 -2.15
C LEU A 11 -2.61 9.35 -3.04
N MET A 12 -2.78 9.28 -4.37
CA MET A 12 -1.88 9.90 -5.34
C MET A 12 -1.91 11.43 -5.24
N VAL A 13 -3.10 12.05 -5.11
CA VAL A 13 -3.22 13.50 -4.91
C VAL A 13 -2.64 13.91 -3.56
N GLY A 14 -2.81 13.10 -2.51
CA GLY A 14 -2.16 13.32 -1.21
C GLY A 14 -0.63 13.26 -1.30
N ALA A 15 -0.09 12.31 -2.06
CA ALA A 15 1.34 12.21 -2.31
C ALA A 15 1.87 13.41 -3.12
N LEU A 16 1.14 13.82 -4.15
CA LEU A 16 1.48 15.01 -4.94
C LEU A 16 1.55 16.26 -4.07
N ALA A 17 0.52 16.51 -3.25
CA ALA A 17 0.49 17.65 -2.34
C ALA A 17 1.65 17.64 -1.33
N GLN A 18 2.07 16.46 -0.86
CA GLN A 18 3.22 16.32 0.03
C GLN A 18 4.53 16.65 -0.68
N VAL A 19 4.70 16.21 -1.93
CA VAL A 19 5.89 16.50 -2.77
C VAL A 19 6.00 17.99 -3.07
N GLU A 20 4.90 18.58 -3.50
CA GLU A 20 4.84 20.01 -3.87
C GLU A 20 4.84 20.95 -2.66
N GLY A 21 4.60 20.44 -1.45
CA GLY A 21 4.47 21.24 -0.23
C GLY A 21 3.21 22.12 -0.21
N ASN A 22 2.27 21.90 -1.14
CA ASN A 22 1.01 22.62 -1.24
C ASN A 22 -0.10 21.74 -1.82
N ALA A 23 -1.35 22.18 -1.71
CA ALA A 23 -2.52 21.44 -2.19
C ALA A 23 -3.27 22.16 -3.34
N ALA A 24 -2.58 22.98 -4.14
CA ALA A 24 -3.18 23.74 -5.23
C ALA A 24 -3.86 22.83 -6.27
N TYR A 25 -3.23 21.70 -6.60
CA TYR A 25 -3.84 20.72 -7.48
C TYR A 25 -5.13 20.12 -6.90
N ALA A 26 -5.12 19.75 -5.62
CA ALA A 26 -6.30 19.24 -4.94
C ALA A 26 -7.43 20.28 -4.91
N GLN A 27 -7.12 21.53 -4.62
CA GLN A 27 -8.10 22.62 -4.61
C GLN A 27 -8.79 22.81 -5.97
N LYS A 28 -8.04 22.69 -7.07
CA LYS A 28 -8.60 22.79 -8.43
C LYS A 28 -9.65 21.70 -8.72
N TYR A 29 -9.48 20.51 -8.15
CA TYR A 29 -10.34 19.35 -8.40
C TYR A 29 -11.16 18.97 -7.17
N TRP A 30 -11.32 19.84 -6.18
CA TRP A 30 -11.93 19.56 -4.90
C TRP A 30 -13.29 18.84 -4.99
N PRO A 31 -14.25 19.28 -5.83
CA PRO A 31 -15.54 18.60 -5.94
C PRO A 31 -15.44 17.14 -6.42
N LEU A 32 -14.41 16.82 -7.21
CA LEU A 32 -14.17 15.45 -7.66
C LEU A 32 -13.57 14.60 -6.55
N LEU A 33 -12.60 15.14 -5.81
CA LEU A 33 -11.98 14.46 -4.67
C LEU A 33 -13.03 14.17 -3.57
N THR A 34 -13.91 15.15 -3.29
CA THR A 34 -15.03 14.98 -2.35
C THR A 34 -15.94 13.83 -2.76
N ARG A 35 -16.29 13.74 -4.06
CA ARG A 35 -17.13 12.65 -4.56
C ARG A 35 -16.49 11.28 -4.35
N TRP A 36 -15.18 11.15 -4.56
CA TRP A 36 -14.47 9.90 -4.30
C TRP A 36 -14.39 9.59 -2.80
N ALA A 37 -14.18 10.60 -1.96
CA ALA A 37 -14.17 10.43 -0.50
C ALA A 37 -15.54 10.01 0.04
N GLU A 38 -16.63 10.62 -0.44
CA GLU A 38 -18.00 10.20 -0.09
C GLU A 38 -18.29 8.76 -0.50
N TYR A 39 -17.87 8.37 -1.71
CA TYR A 39 -18.01 6.98 -2.16
C TYR A 39 -17.24 6.01 -1.24
N LEU A 40 -16.00 6.33 -0.89
CA LEU A 40 -15.20 5.47 0.02
C LEU A 40 -15.75 5.44 1.44
N LYS A 41 -16.32 6.53 1.93
CA LYS A 41 -17.02 6.57 3.22
C LYS A 41 -18.14 5.55 3.28
N ASP A 42 -18.90 5.42 2.20
CA ASP A 42 -20.09 4.57 2.16
C ASP A 42 -19.76 3.12 1.77
N ARG A 43 -18.74 2.89 0.94
CA ARG A 43 -18.45 1.60 0.30
C ARG A 43 -17.05 1.05 0.51
N GLY A 44 -16.14 1.84 1.10
CA GLY A 44 -14.73 1.49 1.14
C GLY A 44 -14.34 0.58 2.30
N PHE A 45 -15.04 0.67 3.43
CA PHE A 45 -14.68 -0.09 4.63
C PHE A 45 -14.82 -1.60 4.45
N ASP A 46 -15.94 -2.04 3.91
CA ASP A 46 -16.24 -3.45 3.65
C ASP A 46 -16.56 -3.63 2.16
N PRO A 47 -15.52 -3.80 1.31
CA PRO A 47 -15.71 -3.79 -0.12
C PRO A 47 -16.55 -4.98 -0.62
N GLU A 48 -17.49 -4.70 -1.48
CA GLU A 48 -18.24 -5.72 -2.22
C GLU A 48 -17.31 -6.52 -3.15
N ASN A 49 -17.81 -7.64 -3.69
CA ASN A 49 -17.07 -8.42 -4.69
C ASN A 49 -16.79 -7.57 -5.93
N GLN A 50 -15.53 -7.22 -6.13
CA GLN A 50 -15.07 -6.37 -7.22
C GLN A 50 -13.64 -6.70 -7.61
N LEU A 51 -13.23 -6.22 -8.79
CA LEU A 51 -11.82 -6.19 -9.18
C LEU A 51 -11.02 -5.32 -8.20
N SER A 52 -9.82 -5.77 -7.86
CA SER A 52 -8.79 -5.03 -7.14
C SER A 52 -7.42 -5.35 -7.74
N THR A 53 -6.39 -4.62 -7.38
CA THR A 53 -5.04 -4.87 -7.92
C THR A 53 -4.41 -6.16 -7.42
N ASP A 54 -4.93 -6.78 -6.37
CA ASP A 54 -4.46 -8.06 -5.81
C ASP A 54 -5.39 -9.24 -6.11
N ASP A 55 -6.21 -9.15 -7.15
CA ASP A 55 -7.15 -10.17 -7.57
C ASP A 55 -6.57 -11.28 -8.46
N PHE A 56 -5.26 -11.50 -8.40
CA PHE A 56 -4.54 -12.53 -9.17
C PHE A 56 -5.04 -13.96 -8.94
N ALA A 57 -5.63 -14.22 -7.78
CA ALA A 57 -6.31 -15.47 -7.43
C ALA A 57 -7.85 -15.35 -7.47
N GLY A 58 -8.38 -14.37 -8.21
CA GLY A 58 -9.81 -14.11 -8.37
C GLY A 58 -10.33 -12.96 -7.49
N HIS A 59 -11.54 -12.52 -7.82
CA HIS A 59 -12.25 -11.45 -7.09
C HIS A 59 -12.59 -11.87 -5.66
N LEU A 60 -12.62 -10.91 -4.76
CA LEU A 60 -12.86 -11.16 -3.35
C LEU A 60 -13.66 -10.01 -2.74
N ALA A 61 -14.82 -10.32 -2.17
CA ALA A 61 -15.52 -9.42 -1.28
C ALA A 61 -14.81 -9.39 0.10
N HIS A 62 -15.11 -8.38 0.89
CA HIS A 62 -14.62 -8.24 2.27
C HIS A 62 -13.09 -8.18 2.37
N ASN A 63 -12.40 -7.76 1.31
CA ASN A 63 -10.93 -7.73 1.22
C ASN A 63 -10.34 -6.75 2.23
N ALA A 64 -9.59 -7.27 3.21
CA ALA A 64 -9.03 -6.48 4.29
C ALA A 64 -7.94 -5.50 3.81
N ASN A 65 -7.14 -5.85 2.80
CA ASN A 65 -6.11 -4.97 2.26
C ASN A 65 -6.70 -3.84 1.39
N LEU A 66 -7.80 -4.10 0.66
CA LEU A 66 -8.54 -3.07 -0.06
C LEU A 66 -9.23 -2.10 0.91
N SER A 67 -9.77 -2.62 2.02
CA SER A 67 -10.29 -1.79 3.11
C SER A 67 -9.23 -0.83 3.68
N ILE A 68 -8.00 -1.30 3.91
CA ILE A 68 -6.87 -0.45 4.33
C ILE A 68 -6.66 0.69 3.33
N LYS A 69 -6.65 0.41 2.03
CA LYS A 69 -6.50 1.45 1.00
C LYS A 69 -7.58 2.53 1.13
N ALA A 70 -8.84 2.12 1.27
CA ALA A 70 -9.96 3.06 1.44
C ALA A 70 -9.83 3.91 2.71
N ILE A 71 -9.46 3.31 3.83
CA ILE A 71 -9.23 4.01 5.11
C ILE A 71 -8.12 5.06 4.97
N LEU A 72 -7.00 4.67 4.39
CA LEU A 72 -5.85 5.57 4.20
C LEU A 72 -6.16 6.67 3.17
N ALA A 73 -6.97 6.38 2.16
CA ALA A 73 -7.45 7.38 1.21
C ALA A 73 -8.34 8.43 1.87
N LEU A 74 -9.23 8.03 2.81
CA LEU A 74 -10.01 8.96 3.62
C LEU A 74 -9.11 9.81 4.53
N GLY A 75 -8.05 9.23 5.09
CA GLY A 75 -7.03 9.96 5.84
C GLY A 75 -6.25 10.95 4.97
N ALA A 76 -5.90 10.58 3.75
CA ALA A 76 -5.27 11.46 2.78
C ALA A 76 -6.20 12.62 2.37
N TYR A 77 -7.50 12.33 2.15
CA TYR A 77 -8.49 13.37 1.91
C TYR A 77 -8.62 14.34 3.08
N ALA A 78 -8.64 13.85 4.32
CA ALA A 78 -8.65 14.70 5.51
C ALA A 78 -7.41 15.63 5.58
N LYS A 79 -6.22 15.11 5.24
CA LYS A 79 -5.00 15.91 5.15
C LYS A 79 -5.10 16.98 4.06
N LEU A 80 -5.60 16.63 2.88
CA LEU A 80 -5.84 17.59 1.79
C LEU A 80 -6.88 18.66 2.18
N ALA A 81 -7.94 18.28 2.88
CA ALA A 81 -8.96 19.19 3.40
C ALA A 81 -8.35 20.21 4.36
N ASP A 82 -7.47 19.79 5.28
CA ASP A 82 -6.76 20.71 6.17
C ASP A 82 -5.86 21.67 5.39
N MET A 83 -5.09 21.17 4.43
CA MET A 83 -4.20 22.00 3.58
C MET A 83 -4.94 23.01 2.70
N THR A 84 -6.20 22.74 2.35
CA THR A 84 -7.05 23.62 1.52
C THR A 84 -8.04 24.47 2.33
N GLY A 85 -7.97 24.41 3.66
CA GLY A 85 -8.80 25.21 4.56
C GLY A 85 -10.21 24.66 4.84
N HIS A 86 -10.55 23.46 4.38
CA HIS A 86 -11.82 22.78 4.63
C HIS A 86 -11.82 22.07 6.01
N ARG A 87 -11.64 22.82 7.08
CA ARG A 87 -11.36 22.30 8.44
C ARG A 87 -12.44 21.36 8.99
N ALA A 88 -13.72 21.64 8.70
CA ALA A 88 -14.82 20.78 9.15
C ALA A 88 -14.73 19.38 8.51
N GLU A 89 -14.46 19.33 7.20
CA GLU A 89 -14.26 18.08 6.47
C GLU A 89 -13.00 17.36 6.94
N ALA A 90 -11.90 18.10 7.15
CA ALA A 90 -10.66 17.53 7.68
C ALA A 90 -10.89 16.78 8.99
N THR A 91 -11.60 17.42 9.94
CA THR A 91 -11.93 16.78 11.23
C THR A 91 -12.85 15.59 11.04
N ALA A 92 -13.92 15.73 10.26
CA ALA A 92 -14.92 14.68 10.06
C ALA A 92 -14.29 13.41 9.43
N TYR A 93 -13.52 13.57 8.36
CA TYR A 93 -12.91 12.44 7.67
C TYR A 93 -11.72 11.83 8.44
N ARG A 94 -10.98 12.65 9.20
CA ARG A 94 -9.97 12.10 10.11
C ARG A 94 -10.58 11.22 11.20
N THR A 95 -11.66 11.69 11.82
CA THR A 95 -12.40 10.92 12.84
C THR A 95 -12.96 9.64 12.26
N LEU A 96 -13.58 9.71 11.08
CA LEU A 96 -14.11 8.53 10.38
C LEU A 96 -13.02 7.51 10.08
N ALA A 97 -11.89 7.94 9.53
CA ALA A 97 -10.75 7.06 9.25
C ALA A 97 -10.25 6.36 10.52
N SER A 98 -10.13 7.09 11.64
CA SER A 98 -9.74 6.51 12.93
C SER A 98 -10.75 5.47 13.44
N GLN A 99 -12.04 5.74 13.34
CA GLN A 99 -13.10 4.78 13.70
C GLN A 99 -13.04 3.53 12.81
N PHE A 100 -12.76 3.70 11.52
CA PHE A 100 -12.59 2.59 10.61
C PHE A 100 -11.34 1.75 10.94
N VAL A 101 -10.23 2.37 11.38
CA VAL A 101 -9.05 1.64 11.85
C VAL A 101 -9.38 0.78 13.07
N GLU A 102 -10.07 1.34 14.07
CA GLU A 102 -10.49 0.57 15.27
C GLU A 102 -11.34 -0.64 14.89
N LYS A 103 -12.35 -0.42 14.05
CA LYS A 103 -13.21 -1.50 13.55
C LYS A 103 -12.43 -2.52 12.74
N TRP A 104 -11.56 -2.08 11.82
CA TRP A 104 -10.72 -2.94 10.98
C TRP A 104 -9.82 -3.82 11.85
N THR A 105 -9.12 -3.22 12.82
CA THR A 105 -8.21 -3.93 13.71
C THR A 105 -8.94 -5.01 14.52
N SER A 106 -10.20 -4.78 14.89
CA SER A 106 -11.03 -5.75 15.58
C SER A 106 -11.46 -6.92 14.68
N ILE A 107 -12.08 -6.62 13.52
CA ILE A 107 -12.72 -7.66 12.70
C ILE A 107 -11.74 -8.44 11.82
N ALA A 108 -10.62 -7.83 11.42
CA ALA A 108 -9.59 -8.52 10.65
C ALA A 108 -8.64 -9.36 11.51
N ASN A 109 -8.65 -9.19 12.84
CA ASN A 109 -7.76 -9.91 13.75
C ASN A 109 -8.02 -11.43 13.68
N ASP A 110 -6.94 -12.18 13.57
CA ASP A 110 -6.97 -13.65 13.57
C ASP A 110 -5.85 -14.24 14.49
N GLY A 111 -5.64 -13.58 15.62
CA GLY A 111 -4.61 -13.94 16.60
C GLY A 111 -3.23 -13.38 16.24
N GLY A 112 -2.37 -14.18 15.62
CA GLY A 112 -0.99 -13.77 15.27
C GLY A 112 -0.84 -13.04 13.93
N HIS A 113 -1.92 -12.72 13.24
CA HIS A 113 -1.96 -12.03 11.93
C HIS A 113 -3.33 -11.43 11.67
N TYR A 114 -3.49 -10.76 10.50
CA TYR A 114 -4.78 -10.23 10.05
C TYR A 114 -5.25 -10.95 8.78
N ARG A 115 -6.56 -11.19 8.69
CA ARG A 115 -7.21 -11.96 7.64
C ARG A 115 -7.02 -11.36 6.25
N LEU A 116 -7.10 -12.20 5.22
CA LEU A 116 -7.23 -11.79 3.81
C LEU A 116 -8.58 -11.08 3.57
N ALA A 117 -9.65 -11.66 4.10
CA ALA A 117 -11.01 -11.11 4.03
C ALA A 117 -11.70 -11.25 5.39
N PHE A 118 -12.56 -10.29 5.74
CA PHE A 118 -13.18 -10.21 7.07
C PHE A 118 -13.98 -11.46 7.44
N ASP A 119 -14.61 -12.11 6.46
CA ASP A 119 -15.43 -13.31 6.62
C ASP A 119 -14.65 -14.64 6.53
N LYS A 120 -13.31 -14.59 6.37
CA LYS A 120 -12.49 -15.79 6.13
C LYS A 120 -11.42 -15.97 7.22
N PRO A 121 -11.76 -16.55 8.38
CA PRO A 121 -10.78 -16.88 9.41
C PRO A 121 -9.74 -17.90 8.90
N GLY A 122 -8.52 -17.86 9.44
CA GLY A 122 -7.40 -18.72 9.04
C GLY A 122 -6.74 -18.30 7.73
N THR A 123 -7.15 -17.16 7.12
CA THR A 123 -6.56 -16.63 5.89
C THR A 123 -5.67 -15.43 6.17
N TRP A 124 -4.70 -15.16 5.29
CA TRP A 124 -3.81 -14.00 5.39
C TRP A 124 -3.46 -13.45 4.01
N SER A 125 -3.03 -12.20 3.95
CA SER A 125 -2.46 -11.57 2.76
C SER A 125 -1.43 -10.53 3.14
N GLN A 126 -0.57 -10.14 2.20
CA GLN A 126 0.28 -8.97 2.37
C GLN A 126 -0.59 -7.70 2.55
N LYS A 127 -0.36 -6.94 3.62
CA LYS A 127 -1.03 -5.66 3.90
C LYS A 127 -0.21 -4.49 3.35
N TYR A 128 0.27 -4.62 2.12
CA TYR A 128 1.18 -3.65 1.50
C TYR A 128 0.61 -2.23 1.42
N ASN A 129 -0.72 -2.08 1.39
CA ASN A 129 -1.34 -0.76 1.37
C ASN A 129 -1.06 0.07 2.64
N LEU A 130 -0.68 -0.55 3.78
CA LEU A 130 -0.24 0.18 4.99
C LEU A 130 0.96 1.10 4.72
N VAL A 131 1.72 0.88 3.66
CA VAL A 131 2.87 1.73 3.32
C VAL A 131 2.47 3.21 3.16
N TRP A 132 1.26 3.48 2.69
CA TRP A 132 0.75 4.85 2.49
C TRP A 132 0.52 5.59 3.80
N ASP A 133 0.18 4.89 4.88
CA ASP A 133 0.10 5.49 6.22
C ASP A 133 1.44 6.11 6.63
N ARG A 134 2.52 5.35 6.39
CA ARG A 134 3.89 5.76 6.68
C ARG A 134 4.38 6.86 5.73
N LEU A 135 4.22 6.68 4.42
CA LEU A 135 4.73 7.62 3.40
C LEU A 135 4.05 8.99 3.47
N LEU A 136 2.75 9.02 3.74
CA LEU A 136 1.98 10.26 3.84
C LEU A 136 1.96 10.84 5.26
N GLY A 137 2.56 10.15 6.23
CA GLY A 137 2.58 10.57 7.63
C GLY A 137 1.18 10.71 8.24
N LEU A 138 0.25 9.81 7.85
CA LEU A 138 -1.13 9.88 8.31
C LEU A 138 -1.25 9.44 9.77
N ASN A 139 -0.42 8.49 10.20
CA ASN A 139 -0.39 7.94 11.57
C ASN A 139 -1.77 7.50 12.06
N LEU A 140 -2.47 6.73 11.23
CA LEU A 140 -3.81 6.21 11.50
C LEU A 140 -3.74 4.83 12.15
N PHE A 141 -2.96 3.91 11.56
CA PHE A 141 -2.83 2.55 12.06
C PHE A 141 -1.80 2.49 13.19
N PRO A 142 -2.11 1.79 14.31
CA PRO A 142 -1.12 1.56 15.35
C PRO A 142 0.02 0.67 14.82
N SER A 143 1.25 0.95 15.23
CA SER A 143 2.45 0.21 14.79
C SER A 143 2.40 -1.29 15.14
N THR A 144 1.56 -1.67 16.09
CA THR A 144 1.31 -3.08 16.43
C THR A 144 0.78 -3.87 15.24
N VAL A 145 -0.03 -3.25 14.35
CA VAL A 145 -0.56 -3.92 13.16
C VAL A 145 0.59 -4.34 12.24
N SER A 146 1.45 -3.41 11.84
CA SER A 146 2.59 -3.74 10.97
C SER A 146 3.59 -4.68 11.64
N ARG A 147 3.86 -4.53 12.94
CA ARG A 147 4.73 -5.47 13.68
C ARG A 147 4.19 -6.89 13.70
N THR A 148 2.90 -7.06 13.95
CA THR A 148 2.23 -8.36 13.93
C THR A 148 2.34 -9.01 12.54
N GLU A 149 2.03 -8.26 11.50
CA GLU A 149 2.12 -8.75 10.12
C GLU A 149 3.55 -9.12 9.73
N ILE A 150 4.54 -8.27 9.99
CA ILE A 150 5.96 -8.55 9.68
C ILE A 150 6.45 -9.80 10.41
N ALA A 151 6.10 -9.96 11.68
CA ALA A 151 6.45 -11.17 12.46
C ALA A 151 5.86 -12.42 11.81
N TYR A 152 4.59 -12.39 11.42
CA TYR A 152 3.90 -13.49 10.78
C TYR A 152 4.49 -13.80 9.39
N TYR A 153 4.72 -12.78 8.57
CA TYR A 153 5.24 -12.95 7.19
C TYR A 153 6.59 -13.68 7.16
N LYS A 154 7.46 -13.43 8.14
CA LYS A 154 8.74 -14.17 8.27
C LYS A 154 8.54 -15.68 8.50
N THR A 155 7.40 -16.10 9.04
CA THR A 155 7.11 -17.53 9.26
C THR A 155 6.52 -18.24 8.04
N VAL A 156 5.92 -17.49 7.11
CA VAL A 156 5.23 -18.03 5.92
C VAL A 156 5.96 -17.74 4.61
N GLN A 157 7.09 -17.05 4.69
CA GLN A 157 7.94 -16.73 3.55
C GLN A 157 8.54 -18.00 2.91
N ALA A 158 8.61 -18.01 1.59
CA ALA A 158 9.19 -19.09 0.78
C ALA A 158 10.62 -18.73 0.30
N PRO A 159 11.37 -19.64 -0.31
CA PRO A 159 12.77 -19.43 -0.73
C PRO A 159 13.01 -18.19 -1.59
N TYR A 160 12.04 -17.75 -2.40
CA TYR A 160 12.15 -16.61 -3.30
C TYR A 160 11.22 -15.43 -2.92
N GLY A 161 10.67 -15.43 -1.72
CA GLY A 161 9.91 -14.29 -1.20
C GLY A 161 8.60 -14.68 -0.54
N LEU A 162 7.90 -13.65 -0.09
CA LEU A 162 6.62 -13.77 0.57
C LEU A 162 5.52 -13.96 -0.48
N PRO A 163 4.68 -15.02 -0.42
CA PRO A 163 3.49 -15.13 -1.25
C PRO A 163 2.57 -13.91 -1.06
N LEU A 164 1.75 -13.60 -2.07
CA LEU A 164 0.81 -12.49 -1.99
C LEU A 164 -0.24 -12.71 -0.88
N ASP A 165 -0.74 -13.93 -0.82
CA ASP A 165 -1.67 -14.40 0.20
C ASP A 165 -1.63 -15.95 0.29
N ASN A 166 -2.50 -16.54 1.13
CA ASN A 166 -2.53 -17.98 1.34
C ASN A 166 -3.25 -18.77 0.23
N ARG A 167 -3.82 -18.13 -0.78
CA ARG A 167 -4.54 -18.82 -1.87
C ARG A 167 -3.59 -19.44 -2.89
N GLU A 168 -2.43 -18.78 -3.15
CA GLU A 168 -1.48 -19.20 -4.15
C GLU A 168 -0.03 -18.90 -3.73
N ARG A 169 0.92 -19.67 -4.28
CA ARG A 169 2.36 -19.54 -3.96
C ARG A 169 3.11 -18.55 -4.83
N TYR A 170 2.44 -17.64 -5.50
CA TYR A 170 3.09 -16.59 -6.25
C TYR A 170 3.05 -15.26 -5.50
N THR A 171 3.83 -14.31 -6.00
CA THR A 171 3.95 -12.99 -5.43
C THR A 171 4.12 -11.92 -6.49
N LYS A 172 4.10 -10.68 -6.01
CA LYS A 172 4.42 -9.47 -6.78
C LYS A 172 5.67 -8.83 -6.17
N LEU A 173 6.68 -8.62 -7.02
CA LEU A 173 7.98 -8.08 -6.63
C LEU A 173 7.88 -6.76 -5.87
N ASP A 174 7.14 -5.84 -6.42
CA ASP A 174 6.92 -4.48 -5.89
C ASP A 174 6.23 -4.54 -4.52
N TRP A 175 5.20 -5.37 -4.35
CA TRP A 175 4.45 -5.42 -3.09
C TRP A 175 5.21 -6.10 -1.95
N ILE A 176 6.13 -7.01 -2.23
CA ILE A 176 7.05 -7.49 -1.19
C ILE A 176 7.87 -6.33 -0.63
N VAL A 177 8.42 -5.47 -1.49
CA VAL A 177 9.23 -4.33 -1.04
C VAL A 177 8.38 -3.29 -0.32
N TRP A 178 7.13 -3.06 -0.76
CA TRP A 178 6.18 -2.22 -0.02
C TRP A 178 5.91 -2.77 1.38
N THR A 179 5.62 -4.07 1.46
CA THR A 179 5.44 -4.77 2.74
C THR A 179 6.69 -4.70 3.62
N ALA A 180 7.87 -4.97 3.05
CA ALA A 180 9.13 -4.86 3.78
C ALA A 180 9.39 -3.44 4.30
N THR A 181 8.92 -2.40 3.60
CA THR A 181 9.04 -1.00 4.01
C THR A 181 8.28 -0.69 5.31
N LEU A 182 7.33 -1.53 5.71
CA LEU A 182 6.64 -1.43 6.99
C LEU A 182 7.52 -1.81 8.18
N SER A 183 8.64 -2.49 7.96
CA SER A 183 9.56 -2.92 9.01
C SER A 183 10.14 -1.74 9.78
N GLU A 184 10.24 -1.88 11.10
CA GLU A 184 10.85 -0.90 12.00
C GLU A 184 12.37 -1.10 12.10
N SER A 185 12.87 -2.31 11.82
CA SER A 185 14.29 -2.65 11.86
C SER A 185 14.85 -2.97 10.47
N GLN A 186 16.14 -2.68 10.28
CA GLN A 186 16.85 -3.09 9.06
C GLN A 186 16.90 -4.62 8.93
N ALA A 187 16.99 -5.34 10.03
CA ALA A 187 17.02 -6.80 10.03
C ALA A 187 15.73 -7.39 9.47
N ASP A 188 14.56 -6.87 9.88
CA ASP A 188 13.27 -7.33 9.36
C ASP A 188 13.08 -6.96 7.89
N PHE A 189 13.50 -5.74 7.50
CA PHE A 189 13.49 -5.33 6.10
C PHE A 189 14.32 -6.31 5.25
N THR A 190 15.57 -6.55 5.65
CA THR A 190 16.50 -7.45 4.96
C THR A 190 15.94 -8.87 4.88
N ALA A 191 15.37 -9.40 5.97
CA ALA A 191 14.78 -10.72 6.00
C ALA A 191 13.67 -10.92 4.95
N LEU A 192 12.90 -9.87 4.63
CA LEU A 192 11.86 -9.94 3.59
C LEU A 192 12.41 -9.70 2.19
N VAL A 193 13.50 -8.94 2.03
CA VAL A 193 14.05 -8.55 0.72
C VAL A 193 15.13 -9.51 0.22
N ASP A 194 15.88 -10.18 1.09
CA ASP A 194 16.91 -11.15 0.69
C ASP A 194 16.38 -12.25 -0.26
N PRO A 195 15.20 -12.85 -0.04
CA PRO A 195 14.63 -13.80 -1.01
C PRO A 195 14.30 -13.17 -2.37
N VAL A 196 13.96 -11.88 -2.42
CA VAL A 196 13.77 -11.15 -3.68
C VAL A 196 15.10 -10.98 -4.40
N TYR A 197 16.15 -10.63 -3.66
CA TYR A 197 17.51 -10.55 -4.21
C TYR A 197 17.96 -11.92 -4.77
N ARG A 198 17.68 -12.99 -4.04
CA ARG A 198 17.90 -14.37 -4.50
C ARG A 198 17.14 -14.67 -5.81
N PHE A 199 15.86 -14.32 -5.88
CA PHE A 199 15.07 -14.43 -7.11
C PHE A 199 15.74 -13.72 -8.28
N LEU A 200 16.21 -12.49 -8.12
CA LEU A 200 16.86 -11.71 -9.17
C LEU A 200 18.19 -12.32 -9.65
N ASN A 201 18.88 -13.05 -8.79
CA ASN A 201 20.15 -13.71 -9.16
C ASN A 201 19.95 -15.10 -9.79
N GLU A 202 18.99 -15.87 -9.32
CA GLU A 202 18.83 -17.27 -9.67
C GLU A 202 17.74 -17.52 -10.73
N SER A 203 16.76 -16.61 -10.88
CA SER A 203 15.66 -16.80 -11.84
C SER A 203 16.15 -16.79 -13.28
N THR A 204 15.65 -17.75 -14.07
CA THR A 204 15.83 -17.77 -15.52
C THR A 204 15.02 -16.72 -16.26
N SER A 205 13.99 -16.15 -15.59
CA SER A 205 13.03 -15.17 -16.14
C SER A 205 13.32 -13.73 -15.70
N ARG A 206 14.59 -13.38 -15.55
CA ARG A 206 15.00 -12.03 -15.10
C ARG A 206 15.22 -11.01 -16.21
N VAL A 207 15.24 -11.44 -17.46
CA VAL A 207 15.47 -10.54 -18.61
C VAL A 207 14.51 -10.91 -19.76
N PRO A 208 13.51 -10.07 -20.04
CA PRO A 208 13.08 -8.93 -19.25
C PRO A 208 12.50 -9.36 -17.90
N MET A 209 12.65 -8.50 -16.87
CA MET A 209 12.25 -8.85 -15.52
C MET A 209 10.74 -9.04 -15.40
N THR A 210 10.33 -10.15 -14.73
CA THR A 210 8.95 -10.34 -14.31
C THR A 210 8.71 -9.76 -12.93
N ASP A 211 7.55 -9.17 -12.73
CA ASP A 211 7.07 -8.73 -11.42
C ASP A 211 6.16 -9.78 -10.75
N TRP A 212 5.76 -10.83 -11.47
CA TRP A 212 4.85 -11.87 -11.03
C TRP A 212 5.46 -13.27 -11.18
N TYR A 213 5.84 -13.88 -10.07
CA TYR A 213 6.61 -15.12 -10.07
C TYR A 213 6.25 -16.06 -8.90
N TRP A 214 6.62 -17.32 -9.03
CA TRP A 214 6.42 -18.34 -8.01
C TRP A 214 7.48 -18.24 -6.91
N THR A 215 7.06 -18.14 -5.65
CA THR A 215 7.96 -17.95 -4.52
C THR A 215 8.72 -19.22 -4.11
N HIS A 216 8.27 -20.39 -4.54
CA HIS A 216 8.91 -21.67 -4.21
C HIS A 216 10.04 -22.08 -5.17
N ASP A 217 10.00 -21.65 -6.42
CA ASP A 217 10.99 -22.04 -7.45
C ASP A 217 11.55 -20.88 -8.29
N GLY A 218 11.10 -19.67 -8.07
CA GLY A 218 11.57 -18.46 -8.74
C GLY A 218 11.17 -18.36 -10.23
N LYS A 219 10.29 -19.22 -10.73
CA LYS A 219 9.84 -19.15 -12.13
C LYS A 219 8.80 -18.07 -12.33
N GLN A 220 8.83 -17.47 -13.52
CA GLN A 220 7.79 -16.55 -13.96
C GLN A 220 6.40 -17.19 -13.89
N ARG A 221 5.43 -16.42 -13.36
CA ARG A 221 4.00 -16.79 -13.40
C ARG A 221 3.26 -16.08 -14.54
N GLY A 222 3.52 -14.82 -14.75
CA GLY A 222 2.87 -14.00 -15.77
C GLY A 222 3.73 -12.79 -16.12
N PHE A 223 3.15 -11.70 -16.41
CA PHE A 223 3.69 -10.41 -16.85
C PHE A 223 5.22 -10.19 -16.78
N GLN A 224 5.75 -9.51 -17.79
CA GLN A 224 7.16 -9.08 -17.85
C GLN A 224 7.24 -7.63 -18.31
N ALA A 225 8.37 -6.97 -18.07
CA ALA A 225 8.70 -5.64 -18.57
C ALA A 225 7.62 -4.58 -18.25
N ARG A 226 6.98 -4.66 -17.08
CA ARG A 226 5.98 -3.67 -16.64
C ARG A 226 6.61 -2.59 -15.79
N SER A 227 6.10 -1.36 -15.91
CA SER A 227 6.54 -0.20 -15.11
C SER A 227 6.34 -0.36 -13.60
N VAL A 228 5.48 -1.29 -13.16
CA VAL A 228 5.22 -1.56 -11.72
C VAL A 228 6.47 -1.97 -10.95
N VAL A 229 7.51 -2.49 -11.63
CA VAL A 229 8.80 -2.80 -10.99
C VAL A 229 9.47 -1.56 -10.40
N GLY A 230 9.11 -0.36 -10.82
CA GLY A 230 9.53 0.89 -10.18
C GLY A 230 9.09 1.00 -8.71
N GLY A 231 8.07 0.26 -8.31
CA GLY A 231 7.61 0.18 -6.92
C GLY A 231 8.66 -0.35 -5.93
N VAL A 232 9.73 -1.02 -6.39
CA VAL A 232 10.83 -1.46 -5.53
C VAL A 232 11.61 -0.29 -4.90
N PHE A 233 11.51 0.91 -5.44
CA PHE A 233 12.16 2.11 -4.91
C PHE A 233 11.37 2.79 -3.78
N ILE A 234 10.21 2.26 -3.39
CA ILE A 234 9.32 2.88 -2.40
C ILE A 234 10.01 3.11 -1.05
N LYS A 235 10.95 2.26 -0.67
CA LYS A 235 11.73 2.43 0.56
C LYS A 235 12.47 3.76 0.61
N MET A 236 12.91 4.27 -0.54
CA MET A 236 13.60 5.56 -0.64
C MET A 236 12.67 6.73 -0.32
N LEU A 237 11.37 6.60 -0.61
CA LEU A 237 10.37 7.61 -0.28
C LEU A 237 10.06 7.67 1.23
N ALA A 238 10.34 6.59 1.95
CA ALA A 238 10.17 6.53 3.39
C ALA A 238 11.30 7.22 4.18
N ASP A 239 12.38 7.64 3.51
CA ASP A 239 13.50 8.38 4.10
C ASP A 239 13.42 9.85 3.68
N PRO A 240 13.06 10.78 4.60
CA PRO A 240 12.93 12.20 4.28
C PRO A 240 14.23 12.85 3.77
N THR A 241 15.38 12.32 4.18
CA THR A 241 16.68 12.86 3.76
C THR A 241 16.96 12.51 2.29
N ILE A 242 16.72 11.24 1.92
CA ILE A 242 16.84 10.77 0.53
C ILE A 242 15.85 11.50 -0.35
N TRP A 243 14.60 11.57 0.09
CA TRP A 243 13.54 12.26 -0.62
C TRP A 243 13.89 13.72 -0.91
N LYS A 244 14.26 14.48 0.14
CA LYS A 244 14.64 15.90 0.02
C LYS A 244 15.81 16.11 -0.93
N LYS A 245 16.85 15.26 -0.84
CA LYS A 245 18.01 15.33 -1.72
C LYS A 245 17.63 15.27 -3.19
N TRP A 246 16.77 14.33 -3.56
CA TRP A 246 16.45 14.10 -4.97
C TRP A 246 15.37 15.04 -5.51
N SER A 247 14.41 15.47 -4.71
CA SER A 247 13.45 16.51 -5.11
C SER A 247 14.15 17.84 -5.39
N THR A 248 15.06 18.27 -4.52
CA THR A 248 15.85 19.50 -4.72
C THR A 248 16.75 19.41 -5.95
N ALA A 249 17.34 18.23 -6.24
CA ALA A 249 18.15 18.03 -7.43
C ALA A 249 17.33 18.15 -8.72
N ALA A 250 16.09 17.65 -8.74
CA ALA A 250 15.17 17.77 -9.86
C ALA A 250 14.80 19.26 -10.13
N GLU A 251 14.40 20.01 -9.11
CA GLU A 251 14.11 21.44 -9.22
C GLU A 251 15.28 22.24 -9.77
N THR A 252 16.52 21.89 -9.36
CA THR A 252 17.73 22.56 -9.82
C THR A 252 18.02 22.26 -11.28
N ALA A 253 17.71 21.05 -11.76
CA ALA A 253 17.89 20.65 -13.15
C ALA A 253 16.86 21.35 -14.07
N GLU A 254 15.60 21.47 -13.65
CA GLU A 254 14.55 22.16 -14.40
C GLU A 254 14.83 23.66 -14.58
N ARG A 255 15.41 24.30 -13.56
CA ARG A 255 15.78 25.74 -13.63
C ARG A 255 16.96 26.04 -14.59
N LYS A 256 17.68 25.01 -15.05
CA LYS A 256 18.81 25.15 -15.97
C LYS A 256 18.47 24.87 -17.43
N GLN A 257 17.23 24.46 -17.72
CA GLN A 257 16.67 24.33 -19.05
C GLN A 257 15.83 25.56 -19.42
#